data_7af9e39bd08a6b43d072e899d1017964
#
_entry.id   7af9e39bd08a6b43d072e899d1017964
#
_cell.length_a   1.000
_cell.length_b   1.000
_cell.length_c   1.000
_cell.angle_alpha   90.00
_cell.angle_beta   90.00
_cell.angle_gamma   90.00
#
_symmetry.space_group_name_H-M   'P 1'
#
loop_
_entity.id
_entity.type
_entity.pdbx_description
1 polymer ?
#
loop_
_entity_poly.entity_id
_entity_poly.type
_entity_poly.pdbx_seq_one_letter_code
_entity_poly.pdbx_strand_id
1 'polypeptide(L)'
;MTAVLSGEADIGFMGSESSIYTYQEGANDVIKNFAQLTQRAGNFLVAREEMPDFSWDDLKGKDVLGGRKGGMPEMVFEYILKKNGINPQKDLSINQSIDFGSTAAAFSGGQADYTIEFEPSATALEAENSGYVVASLGVDSGYVP
;
A
#
# COMPACT_ATOMS: atom_id res chain seq x y z
N MET A 1 13.70 5.55 -9.07
CA MET A 1 14.33 4.62 -10.04
C MET A 1 15.01 5.36 -11.18
N THR A 2 14.33 6.27 -11.87
CA THR A 2 14.88 7.03 -12.99
C THR A 2 16.23 7.70 -12.67
N ALA A 3 16.37 8.33 -11.51
CA ALA A 3 17.61 8.97 -11.09
C ALA A 3 18.81 8.01 -10.98
N VAL A 4 18.57 6.74 -10.59
CA VAL A 4 19.64 5.73 -10.56
C VAL A 4 20.00 5.30 -11.98
N LEU A 5 19.03 5.11 -12.85
CA LEU A 5 19.26 4.71 -14.24
C LEU A 5 19.93 5.82 -15.07
N SER A 6 19.64 7.09 -14.77
CA SER A 6 20.25 8.24 -15.44
C SER A 6 21.64 8.62 -14.88
N GLY A 7 22.08 8.00 -13.80
CA GLY A 7 23.34 8.32 -13.13
C GLY A 7 23.27 9.58 -12.25
N GLU A 8 22.08 10.11 -11.99
CA GLU A 8 21.90 11.24 -11.06
C GLU A 8 21.98 10.82 -9.58
N ALA A 9 21.83 9.51 -9.32
CA ALA A 9 21.99 8.92 -8.01
C ALA A 9 22.69 7.57 -8.12
N ASP A 10 23.61 7.27 -7.22
CA ASP A 10 24.37 6.02 -7.18
C ASP A 10 23.58 4.90 -6.51
N ILE A 11 22.73 5.23 -5.55
CA ILE A 11 21.95 4.29 -4.74
C ILE A 11 20.53 4.82 -4.59
N GLY A 12 19.53 3.91 -4.66
CA GLY A 12 18.12 4.19 -4.40
C GLY A 12 17.55 3.28 -3.32
N PHE A 13 16.73 3.85 -2.44
CA PHE A 13 15.88 3.09 -1.52
C PHE A 13 14.47 3.00 -2.13
N MET A 14 14.05 1.78 -2.48
CA MET A 14 12.79 1.55 -3.18
C MET A 14 12.32 0.11 -3.00
N GLY A 15 11.07 -0.19 -3.32
CA GLY A 15 10.58 -1.56 -3.36
C GLY A 15 11.29 -2.41 -4.42
N SER A 16 11.49 -3.68 -4.14
CA SER A 16 12.18 -4.62 -5.02
C SER A 16 11.48 -4.81 -6.38
N GLU A 17 10.15 -4.59 -6.45
CA GLU A 17 9.37 -4.63 -7.67
C GLU A 17 9.89 -3.66 -8.74
N SER A 18 10.49 -2.54 -8.32
CA SER A 18 11.07 -1.56 -9.24
C SER A 18 12.16 -2.14 -10.13
N SER A 19 12.99 -3.05 -9.59
CA SER A 19 14.02 -3.73 -10.37
C SER A 19 13.43 -4.73 -11.37
N ILE A 20 12.34 -5.39 -11.00
CA ILE A 20 11.62 -6.34 -11.86
C ILE A 20 11.00 -5.59 -13.05
N TYR A 21 10.32 -4.47 -12.80
CA TYR A 21 9.73 -3.67 -13.88
C TYR A 21 10.78 -3.15 -14.84
N THR A 22 11.90 -2.63 -14.33
CA THR A 22 13.00 -2.13 -15.18
C THR A 22 13.56 -3.23 -16.07
N TYR A 23 13.74 -4.43 -15.55
CA TYR A 23 14.18 -5.58 -16.32
C TYR A 23 13.17 -5.98 -17.40
N GLN A 24 11.88 -6.02 -17.06
CA GLN A 24 10.80 -6.38 -18.00
C GLN A 24 10.62 -5.35 -19.12
N GLU A 25 10.87 -4.07 -18.84
CA GLU A 25 10.83 -2.98 -19.82
C GLU A 25 12.02 -2.99 -20.79
N GLY A 26 12.98 -3.90 -20.59
CA GLY A 26 14.12 -4.05 -21.49
C GLY A 26 15.17 -2.96 -21.36
N ALA A 27 15.35 -2.40 -20.18
CA ALA A 27 16.41 -1.44 -19.93
C ALA A 27 17.79 -2.02 -20.24
N ASN A 28 18.65 -1.24 -20.90
CA ASN A 28 20.03 -1.65 -21.24
C ASN A 28 20.88 -1.86 -19.98
N ASP A 29 20.64 -1.09 -18.92
CA ASP A 29 21.21 -1.24 -17.60
C ASP A 29 20.18 -1.75 -16.62
N VAL A 30 20.59 -2.64 -15.72
CA VAL A 30 19.72 -3.24 -14.70
C VAL A 30 20.12 -2.78 -13.31
N ILE A 31 19.12 -2.46 -12.51
CA ILE A 31 19.30 -2.19 -11.09
C ILE A 31 19.58 -3.48 -10.36
N LYS A 32 20.59 -3.49 -9.50
CA LYS A 32 20.92 -4.64 -8.64
C LYS A 32 20.51 -4.34 -7.20
N ASN A 33 19.65 -5.17 -6.65
CA ASN A 33 19.34 -5.14 -5.23
C ASN A 33 20.52 -5.74 -4.46
N PHE A 34 21.06 -4.99 -3.50
CA PHE A 34 22.22 -5.42 -2.72
C PHE A 34 21.99 -5.46 -1.21
N ALA A 35 20.90 -4.84 -0.73
CA ALA A 35 20.56 -4.84 0.68
C ALA A 35 19.03 -4.85 0.86
N GLN A 36 18.57 -5.55 1.88
CA GLN A 36 17.18 -5.57 2.30
C GLN A 36 17.06 -4.88 3.66
N LEU A 37 16.19 -3.87 3.76
CA LEU A 37 15.99 -3.10 4.99
C LEU A 37 14.71 -3.50 5.73
N THR A 38 13.71 -4.00 5.01
CA THR A 38 12.41 -4.40 5.57
C THR A 38 12.08 -5.84 5.15
N GLN A 39 11.32 -6.55 5.98
CA GLN A 39 10.90 -7.92 5.75
C GLN A 39 9.38 -8.08 5.67
N ARG A 40 8.64 -7.03 6.00
CA ARG A 40 7.19 -6.99 5.98
C ARG A 40 6.71 -5.63 5.52
N ALA A 41 5.51 -5.60 4.94
CA ALA A 41 4.85 -4.35 4.59
C ALA A 41 4.63 -3.48 5.84
N GLY A 42 4.95 -2.20 5.78
CA GLY A 42 4.87 -1.25 6.90
C GLY A 42 3.58 -0.43 6.90
N ASN A 43 2.54 -0.89 6.23
CA ASN A 43 1.29 -0.16 6.07
C ASN A 43 0.13 -0.86 6.77
N PHE A 44 -0.89 -0.05 7.05
CA PHE A 44 -2.08 -0.42 7.83
C PHE A 44 -3.33 -0.10 7.04
N LEU A 45 -4.38 -0.87 7.27
CA LEU A 45 -5.72 -0.55 6.82
C LEU A 45 -6.42 0.22 7.93
N VAL A 46 -6.93 1.40 7.58
CA VAL A 46 -7.66 2.30 8.48
C VAL A 46 -9.10 2.39 8.02
N ALA A 47 -10.04 2.18 8.94
CA ALA A 47 -11.49 2.30 8.74
C ALA A 47 -12.02 3.60 9.36
N ARG A 48 -13.22 4.02 8.98
CA ARG A 48 -13.90 5.18 9.58
C ARG A 48 -14.44 4.93 10.98
N GLU A 49 -14.78 3.68 11.26
CA GLU A 49 -15.37 3.24 12.51
C GLU A 49 -14.49 2.17 13.15
N GLU A 50 -14.59 2.08 14.47
CA GLU A 50 -13.93 1.02 15.22
C GLU A 50 -14.54 -0.34 14.86
N MET A 51 -13.71 -1.31 14.47
CA MET A 51 -14.14 -2.64 14.03
C MET A 51 -13.33 -3.72 14.76
N PRO A 52 -13.68 -4.05 16.02
CA PRO A 52 -12.92 -5.01 16.81
C PRO A 52 -12.92 -6.43 16.20
N ASP A 53 -13.96 -6.76 15.44
CA ASP A 53 -14.13 -8.07 14.77
C ASP A 53 -13.90 -7.95 13.25
N PHE A 54 -13.03 -7.02 12.80
CA PHE A 54 -12.77 -6.79 11.38
C PHE A 54 -12.41 -8.09 10.65
N SER A 55 -13.03 -8.28 9.50
CA SER A 55 -12.71 -9.33 8.53
C SER A 55 -12.45 -8.72 7.16
N TRP A 56 -11.56 -9.32 6.38
CA TRP A 56 -11.30 -8.87 5.00
C TRP A 56 -12.55 -8.88 4.12
N ASP A 57 -13.54 -9.72 4.44
CA ASP A 57 -14.84 -9.75 3.74
C ASP A 57 -15.66 -8.46 3.91
N ASP A 58 -15.39 -7.67 4.96
CA ASP A 58 -16.07 -6.38 5.20
C ASP A 58 -15.73 -5.32 4.13
N LEU A 59 -14.67 -5.55 3.35
CA LEU A 59 -14.28 -4.68 2.25
C LEU A 59 -15.13 -4.86 0.99
N LYS A 60 -15.94 -5.90 0.90
CA LYS A 60 -16.79 -6.14 -0.28
C LYS A 60 -17.82 -5.02 -0.45
N GLY A 61 -17.84 -4.43 -1.64
CA GLY A 61 -18.70 -3.29 -1.98
C GLY A 61 -18.25 -1.95 -1.41
N LYS A 62 -17.05 -1.85 -0.85
CA LYS A 62 -16.50 -0.65 -0.21
C LYS A 62 -15.52 0.09 -1.11
N ASP A 63 -15.32 1.38 -0.80
CA ASP A 63 -14.31 2.23 -1.40
C ASP A 63 -13.06 2.30 -0.52
N VAL A 64 -11.89 2.05 -1.13
CA VAL A 64 -10.59 2.04 -0.45
C VAL A 64 -9.62 2.98 -1.16
N LEU A 65 -8.95 3.86 -0.43
CA LEU A 65 -7.80 4.61 -0.94
C LEU A 65 -6.57 3.70 -0.88
N GLY A 66 -6.17 3.17 -2.03
CA GLY A 66 -5.09 2.17 -2.14
C GLY A 66 -3.70 2.78 -2.41
N GLY A 67 -3.64 4.10 -2.57
CA GLY A 67 -2.41 4.77 -2.97
C GLY A 67 -2.03 4.49 -4.42
N ARG A 68 -0.75 4.65 -4.74
CA ARG A 68 -0.26 4.59 -6.12
C ARG A 68 -0.35 3.19 -6.72
N LYS A 69 -0.91 3.09 -7.92
CA LYS A 69 -0.98 1.84 -8.69
C LYS A 69 0.41 1.24 -8.93
N GLY A 70 0.54 -0.07 -8.68
CA GLY A 70 1.77 -0.83 -8.90
C GLY A 70 2.87 -0.55 -7.87
N GLY A 71 2.59 0.19 -6.81
CA GLY A 71 3.47 0.31 -5.66
C GLY A 71 3.34 -0.89 -4.73
N MET A 72 4.40 -1.16 -3.93
CA MET A 72 4.42 -2.29 -2.99
C MET A 72 3.18 -2.32 -2.06
N PRO A 73 2.72 -1.19 -1.47
CA PRO A 73 1.56 -1.20 -0.58
C PRO A 73 0.28 -1.71 -1.26
N GLU A 74 0.04 -1.26 -2.48
CA GLU A 74 -1.14 -1.66 -3.24
C GLU A 74 -1.04 -3.14 -3.66
N MET A 75 0.12 -3.58 -4.13
CA MET A 75 0.35 -4.98 -4.51
C MET A 75 0.18 -5.94 -3.33
N VAL A 76 0.66 -5.57 -2.15
CA VAL A 76 0.48 -6.36 -0.91
C VAL A 76 -0.98 -6.40 -0.51
N PHE A 77 -1.68 -5.29 -0.60
CA PHE A 77 -3.13 -5.23 -0.33
C PHE A 77 -3.91 -6.16 -1.28
N GLU A 78 -3.67 -6.06 -2.59
CA GLU A 78 -4.29 -6.97 -3.56
C GLU A 78 -3.95 -8.44 -3.29
N TYR A 79 -2.71 -8.73 -2.88
CA TYR A 79 -2.31 -10.09 -2.51
C TYR A 79 -3.12 -10.62 -1.34
N ILE A 80 -3.31 -9.81 -0.28
CA ILE A 80 -4.12 -10.19 0.88
C ILE A 80 -5.58 -10.42 0.47
N LEU A 81 -6.16 -9.53 -0.35
CA LEU A 81 -7.52 -9.72 -0.87
C LEU A 81 -7.67 -11.05 -1.60
N LYS A 82 -6.77 -11.34 -2.54
CA LYS A 82 -6.77 -12.59 -3.31
C LYS A 82 -6.59 -13.82 -2.43
N LYS A 83 -5.73 -13.74 -1.41
CA LYS A 83 -5.53 -14.80 -0.40
C LYS A 83 -6.81 -15.12 0.38
N ASN A 84 -7.66 -14.11 0.61
CA ASN A 84 -8.96 -14.23 1.25
C ASN A 84 -10.12 -14.49 0.26
N GLY A 85 -9.83 -14.79 -1.00
CA GLY A 85 -10.85 -15.10 -2.02
C GLY A 85 -11.61 -13.89 -2.54
N ILE A 86 -11.12 -12.68 -2.30
CA ILE A 86 -11.71 -11.41 -2.73
C ILE A 86 -11.05 -10.96 -4.04
N ASN A 87 -11.86 -10.63 -5.03
CA ASN A 87 -11.37 -10.10 -6.29
C ASN A 87 -11.20 -8.57 -6.20
N PRO A 88 -9.96 -8.03 -6.22
CA PRO A 88 -9.72 -6.61 -6.02
C PRO A 88 -10.30 -5.71 -7.11
N GLN A 89 -10.67 -6.27 -8.27
CA GLN A 89 -11.22 -5.51 -9.40
C GLN A 89 -12.74 -5.59 -9.52
N LYS A 90 -13.40 -6.48 -8.75
CA LYS A 90 -14.83 -6.73 -8.87
C LYS A 90 -15.59 -6.56 -7.56
N ASP A 91 -14.95 -6.92 -6.45
CA ASP A 91 -15.63 -7.03 -5.17
C ASP A 91 -15.57 -5.74 -4.35
N LEU A 92 -14.66 -4.81 -4.70
CA LEU A 92 -14.52 -3.52 -4.06
C LEU A 92 -13.99 -2.48 -5.06
N SER A 93 -13.99 -1.21 -4.66
CA SER A 93 -13.44 -0.11 -5.44
C SER A 93 -12.12 0.36 -4.81
N ILE A 94 -11.01 0.26 -5.53
CA ILE A 94 -9.70 0.73 -5.07
C ILE A 94 -9.31 1.98 -5.84
N ASN A 95 -9.34 3.13 -5.18
CA ASN A 95 -8.88 4.39 -5.76
C ASN A 95 -7.35 4.47 -5.66
N GLN A 96 -6.69 4.51 -6.82
CA GLN A 96 -5.24 4.53 -6.98
C GLN A 96 -4.74 5.86 -7.58
N SER A 97 -5.60 6.87 -7.63
CA SER A 97 -5.28 8.18 -8.22
C SER A 97 -4.72 9.19 -7.23
N ILE A 98 -4.76 8.88 -5.93
CA ILE A 98 -4.31 9.76 -4.85
C ILE A 98 -2.98 9.23 -4.31
N ASP A 99 -1.96 10.08 -4.30
CA ASP A 99 -0.66 9.73 -3.74
C ASP A 99 -0.71 9.62 -2.20
N PHE A 100 0.11 8.75 -1.61
CA PHE A 100 0.16 8.51 -0.16
C PHE A 100 0.35 9.76 0.70
N GLY A 101 0.98 10.80 0.19
CA GLY A 101 1.09 12.09 0.90
C GLY A 101 -0.24 12.83 1.08
N SER A 102 -1.31 12.38 0.41
CA SER A 102 -2.63 13.03 0.42
C SER A 102 -3.77 12.07 0.79
N THR A 103 -3.52 10.77 0.93
CA THR A 103 -4.56 9.77 1.22
C THR A 103 -5.22 9.99 2.57
N ALA A 104 -4.45 10.27 3.62
CA ALA A 104 -4.98 10.56 4.96
C ALA A 104 -5.90 11.78 4.96
N ALA A 105 -5.51 12.87 4.27
CA ALA A 105 -6.35 14.07 4.14
C ALA A 105 -7.63 13.80 3.33
N ALA A 106 -7.53 13.06 2.23
CA ALA A 106 -8.67 12.66 1.43
C ALA A 106 -9.64 11.76 2.21
N PHE A 107 -9.10 10.84 2.99
CA PHE A 107 -9.87 9.99 3.89
C PHE A 107 -10.58 10.82 4.96
N SER A 108 -9.88 11.69 5.71
CA SER A 108 -10.50 12.59 6.69
C SER A 108 -11.57 13.48 6.07
N GLY A 109 -11.38 13.87 4.80
CA GLY A 109 -12.37 14.62 4.01
C GLY A 109 -13.58 13.81 3.52
N GLY A 110 -13.67 12.52 3.82
CA GLY A 110 -14.84 11.69 3.54
C GLY A 110 -14.83 10.98 2.17
N GLN A 111 -13.69 10.83 1.51
CA GLN A 111 -13.66 10.32 0.13
C GLN A 111 -13.76 8.79 -0.01
N ALA A 112 -13.57 8.01 1.05
CA ALA A 112 -13.65 6.55 1.00
C ALA A 112 -14.06 5.95 2.35
N ASP A 113 -14.39 4.67 2.37
CA ASP A 113 -14.71 3.92 3.61
C ASP A 113 -13.44 3.51 4.36
N TYR A 114 -12.37 3.20 3.61
CA TYR A 114 -11.07 2.75 4.13
C TYR A 114 -9.92 3.47 3.42
N THR A 115 -8.78 3.51 4.09
CA THR A 115 -7.52 3.98 3.49
C THR A 115 -6.35 3.09 3.92
N ILE A 116 -5.36 2.98 3.05
CA ILE A 116 -4.08 2.32 3.35
C ILE A 116 -3.07 3.39 3.71
N GLU A 117 -2.57 3.35 4.93
CA GLU A 117 -1.66 4.36 5.45
C GLU A 117 -0.38 3.75 6.00
N PHE A 118 0.68 4.55 5.99
CA PHE A 118 1.90 4.29 6.73
C PHE A 118 1.90 5.05 8.05
N GLU A 119 2.79 4.68 8.96
CA GLU A 119 3.12 5.55 10.08
C GLU A 119 3.95 6.77 9.60
N PRO A 120 3.74 7.96 10.16
CA PRO A 120 2.86 8.27 11.32
C PRO A 120 1.40 8.58 10.97
N SER A 121 0.99 8.52 9.70
CA SER A 121 -0.35 8.93 9.26
C SER A 121 -1.44 8.07 9.86
N ALA A 122 -1.23 6.75 10.00
CA ALA A 122 -2.21 5.85 10.60
C ALA A 122 -2.50 6.24 12.05
N THR A 123 -1.47 6.42 12.88
CA THR A 123 -1.61 6.88 14.26
C THR A 123 -2.19 8.29 14.36
N ALA A 124 -1.87 9.18 13.42
CA ALA A 124 -2.44 10.54 13.41
C ALA A 124 -3.96 10.51 13.19
N LEU A 125 -4.45 9.68 12.26
CA LEU A 125 -5.89 9.50 12.04
C LEU A 125 -6.61 8.99 13.30
N GLU A 126 -6.01 8.08 14.04
CA GLU A 126 -6.56 7.60 15.32
C GLU A 126 -6.56 8.71 16.39
N ALA A 127 -5.47 9.45 16.51
CA ALA A 127 -5.35 10.54 17.49
C ALA A 127 -6.36 11.68 17.22
N GLU A 128 -6.72 11.90 15.96
CA GLU A 128 -7.73 12.88 15.54
C GLU A 128 -9.16 12.33 15.57
N ASN A 129 -9.37 11.07 15.94
CA ASN A 129 -10.63 10.33 15.85
C ASN A 129 -11.25 10.37 14.44
N SER A 130 -10.40 10.42 13.42
CA SER A 130 -10.80 10.45 12.01
C SER A 130 -10.75 9.07 11.35
N GLY A 131 -10.14 8.10 12.02
CA GLY A 131 -10.04 6.72 11.56
C GLY A 131 -9.51 5.78 12.65
N TYR A 132 -9.61 4.48 12.40
CA TYR A 132 -9.22 3.41 13.32
C TYR A 132 -8.42 2.37 12.55
N VAL A 133 -7.25 2.01 13.05
CA VAL A 133 -6.46 0.90 12.46
C VAL A 133 -7.17 -0.42 12.71
N VAL A 134 -7.56 -1.11 11.63
CA VAL A 134 -8.30 -2.37 11.71
C VAL A 134 -7.47 -3.58 11.29
N ALA A 135 -6.42 -3.38 10.49
CA ALA A 135 -5.52 -4.46 10.09
C ALA A 135 -4.10 -3.94 9.81
N SER A 136 -3.10 -4.82 10.03
CA SER A 136 -1.72 -4.61 9.62
C SER A 136 -1.43 -5.45 8.38
N LEU A 137 -1.15 -4.80 7.26
CA LEU A 137 -0.84 -5.52 6.02
C LEU A 137 0.42 -6.39 6.19
N GLY A 138 1.38 -5.94 6.97
CA GLY A 138 2.60 -6.70 7.23
C GLY A 138 2.41 -7.94 8.08
N VAL A 139 1.37 -7.98 8.91
CA VAL A 139 0.97 -9.19 9.66
C VAL A 139 0.25 -10.17 8.73
N ASP A 140 -0.73 -9.69 7.98
CA ASP A 140 -1.63 -10.53 7.18
C ASP A 140 -1.01 -11.05 5.88
N SER A 141 -0.11 -10.27 5.27
CA SER A 141 0.67 -10.74 4.13
C SER A 141 1.76 -11.75 4.52
N GLY A 142 2.31 -11.62 5.71
CA GLY A 142 3.50 -12.34 6.13
C GLY A 142 4.79 -11.71 5.60
N TYR A 143 5.77 -12.54 5.28
CA TYR A 143 7.05 -12.09 4.73
C TYR A 143 6.87 -11.57 3.30
N VAL A 144 7.20 -10.30 3.11
CA VAL A 144 7.25 -9.63 1.80
C VAL A 144 8.53 -8.81 1.79
N PRO A 145 9.53 -9.19 0.97
CA PRO A 145 10.83 -8.54 0.91
C PRO A 145 10.76 -7.12 0.30
#